data_6406f9244d3fc3b67ccff5f5790107d7
#
_entry.id   6406f9244d3fc3b67ccff5f5790107d7
#
_cell.length_a   1.000
_cell.length_b   1.000
_cell.length_c   1.000
_cell.angle_alpha   90.00
_cell.angle_beta   90.00
_cell.angle_gamma   90.00
#
_symmetry.space_group_name_H-M   'P 1'
#
loop_
_entity.id
_entity.type
_entity.pdbx_description
1 polymer ?
#
loop_
_entity_poly.entity_id
_entity_poly.type
_entity_poly.pdbx_seq_one_letter_code
_entity_poly.pdbx_strand_id
1 'polypeptide(L)'
;MFDLPKYGKGICLARMAALLEVLAIDRARLQERSVAITGSNGKGSTAAFCASIAQNYGLRTGLFTSPHLFRINERFEIDGTPIADSALNELAGRVATAIDSISEQRGEQFGAFEAMFALACLHFQEGDCQFMVFEAGIGGRYDPVRLLGSHVTTVTSVDYEHVELLGHSLELIVSDKSDACASGGVITYGENCRPLRPHILEYNRIRNVRSLFIRDDVRIAGETATAAGQSFDFTFGAYEFRALDVALSGGFQVNNAAIAIMLFLRWLKHARPSESTADLEAAVRSGLRNTRWPGRLETIGRHPLTVIDVGHTPDGIRQALAGLKQIYGMRDWILVAGVSSDKKAVEIAGALAPGFDTIICTSAHHKCGDPAVLAAAMRGSNPDARVETTATIEQAFGLSQTLAGSLSRRIYVAGGLFTAIEFAAVARGLDAKQLAFF
;
A
#
# COMPACT_ATOMS: atom_id res chain seq x y z
N MET A 1 -8.05 -18.61 -12.91
CA MET A 1 -7.07 -17.65 -12.34
C MET A 1 -7.27 -17.45 -10.84
N PHE A 2 -8.49 -17.28 -10.35
CA PHE A 2 -8.76 -17.03 -8.92
C PHE A 2 -8.63 -18.28 -8.02
N ASP A 3 -8.56 -19.46 -8.60
CA ASP A 3 -8.32 -20.73 -7.88
C ASP A 3 -6.83 -21.09 -7.78
N LEU A 4 -5.94 -20.23 -8.29
CA LEU A 4 -4.51 -20.42 -8.14
C LEU A 4 -4.08 -20.25 -6.67
N PRO A 5 -3.06 -21.00 -6.20
CA PRO A 5 -2.49 -20.78 -4.88
C PRO A 5 -1.94 -19.34 -4.79
N LYS A 6 -1.95 -18.77 -3.59
CA LYS A 6 -1.46 -17.39 -3.37
C LYS A 6 -0.07 -17.16 -3.96
N TYR A 7 0.81 -18.15 -3.81
CA TYR A 7 2.18 -18.15 -4.35
C TYR A 7 2.38 -19.38 -5.24
N GLY A 8 3.11 -19.20 -6.35
CA GLY A 8 3.57 -20.29 -7.17
C GLY A 8 4.69 -21.08 -6.48
N LYS A 9 5.13 -22.17 -7.10
CA LYS A 9 6.21 -23.02 -6.57
C LYS A 9 7.58 -22.44 -6.94
N GLY A 10 8.41 -22.17 -5.94
CA GLY A 10 9.79 -21.66 -6.14
C GLY A 10 9.84 -20.21 -6.65
N ILE A 11 10.99 -19.83 -7.24
CA ILE A 11 11.27 -18.47 -7.75
C ILE A 11 10.51 -18.23 -9.06
N CYS A 12 9.76 -17.15 -9.12
CA CYS A 12 8.81 -16.87 -10.20
C CYS A 12 9.41 -16.26 -11.48
N LEU A 13 10.60 -15.67 -11.45
CA LEU A 13 11.04 -14.75 -12.52
C LEU A 13 11.13 -15.40 -13.91
N ALA A 14 11.62 -16.65 -14.00
CA ALA A 14 11.78 -17.34 -15.30
C ALA A 14 10.43 -17.69 -15.92
N ARG A 15 9.49 -18.25 -15.11
CA ARG A 15 8.15 -18.59 -15.62
C ARG A 15 7.33 -17.33 -15.91
N MET A 16 7.50 -16.25 -15.12
CA MET A 16 6.85 -14.97 -15.39
C MET A 16 7.36 -14.32 -16.67
N ALA A 17 8.68 -14.39 -16.96
CA ALA A 17 9.22 -13.91 -18.23
C ALA A 17 8.60 -14.66 -19.41
N ALA A 18 8.45 -15.99 -19.31
CA ALA A 18 7.77 -16.80 -20.32
C ALA A 18 6.29 -16.43 -20.46
N LEU A 19 5.58 -16.15 -19.35
CA LEU A 19 4.18 -15.73 -19.39
C LEU A 19 4.01 -14.40 -20.10
N LEU A 20 4.87 -13.41 -19.81
CA LEU A 20 4.85 -12.12 -20.49
C LEU A 20 5.13 -12.25 -21.99
N GLU A 21 6.02 -13.18 -22.38
CA GLU A 21 6.34 -13.48 -23.78
C GLU A 21 5.14 -14.11 -24.51
N VAL A 22 4.52 -15.14 -23.92
CA VAL A 22 3.31 -15.80 -24.50
C VAL A 22 2.15 -14.80 -24.65
N LEU A 23 2.02 -13.85 -23.71
CA LEU A 23 1.02 -12.80 -23.76
C LEU A 23 1.40 -11.63 -24.71
N ALA A 24 2.53 -11.72 -25.41
CA ALA A 24 3.05 -10.68 -26.29
C ALA A 24 3.18 -9.30 -25.63
N ILE A 25 3.62 -9.28 -24.37
CA ILE A 25 3.87 -8.03 -23.65
C ILE A 25 5.13 -7.36 -24.14
N ASP A 26 5.02 -6.12 -24.59
CA ASP A 26 6.15 -5.29 -25.00
C ASP A 26 6.98 -4.85 -23.77
N ARG A 27 8.08 -5.58 -23.55
CA ARG A 27 8.94 -5.34 -22.39
C ARG A 27 9.73 -4.03 -22.47
N ALA A 28 10.04 -3.56 -23.68
CA ALA A 28 10.73 -2.28 -23.85
C ALA A 28 9.81 -1.12 -23.46
N ARG A 29 8.55 -1.19 -23.88
CA ARG A 29 7.53 -0.23 -23.49
C ARG A 29 7.23 -0.27 -21.98
N LEU A 30 7.16 -1.46 -21.37
CA LEU A 30 7.03 -1.59 -19.92
C LEU A 30 8.18 -0.90 -19.19
N GLN A 31 9.43 -1.16 -19.60
CA GLN A 31 10.62 -0.60 -18.97
C GLN A 31 10.63 0.94 -19.03
N GLU A 32 10.31 1.52 -20.17
CA GLU A 32 10.31 2.97 -20.39
C GLU A 32 9.20 3.67 -19.60
N ARG A 33 8.01 3.05 -19.52
CA ARG A 33 6.79 3.70 -19.03
C ARG A 33 6.45 3.35 -17.58
N SER A 34 7.17 2.44 -16.92
CA SER A 34 6.82 1.99 -15.58
C SER A 34 7.74 2.50 -14.49
N VAL A 35 7.15 2.65 -13.30
CA VAL A 35 7.85 2.79 -12.03
C VAL A 35 7.42 1.65 -11.10
N ALA A 36 8.36 1.17 -10.26
CA ALA A 36 8.09 0.13 -9.29
C ALA A 36 8.17 0.67 -7.85
N ILE A 37 7.24 0.27 -7.02
CA ILE A 37 7.14 0.70 -5.63
C ILE A 37 7.26 -0.51 -4.72
N THR A 38 8.34 -0.57 -3.96
CA THR A 38 8.58 -1.57 -2.92
C THR A 38 8.56 -0.92 -1.54
N GLY A 39 8.62 -1.70 -0.50
CA GLY A 39 8.64 -1.22 0.89
C GLY A 39 7.77 -2.07 1.80
N SER A 40 7.90 -1.88 3.12
CA SER A 40 7.07 -2.57 4.11
C SER A 40 5.72 -1.87 4.28
N ASN A 41 5.72 -0.58 4.57
CA ASN A 41 4.54 0.27 4.73
C ASN A 41 4.54 1.40 3.69
N GLY A 42 3.36 1.95 3.35
CA GLY A 42 3.22 3.14 2.52
C GLY A 42 3.19 2.90 1.01
N LYS A 43 3.41 1.68 0.50
CA LYS A 43 3.44 1.36 -0.94
C LYS A 43 2.20 1.84 -1.68
N GLY A 44 1.01 1.39 -1.27
CA GLY A 44 -0.25 1.72 -1.95
C GLY A 44 -0.56 3.22 -1.92
N SER A 45 -0.34 3.92 -0.78
CA SER A 45 -0.51 5.38 -0.71
C SER A 45 0.44 6.12 -1.65
N THR A 46 1.73 5.70 -1.70
CA THR A 46 2.71 6.28 -2.63
C THR A 46 2.31 6.02 -4.08
N ALA A 47 1.82 4.82 -4.39
CA ALA A 47 1.35 4.46 -5.72
C ALA A 47 0.15 5.32 -6.15
N ALA A 48 -0.83 5.50 -5.27
CA ALA A 48 -2.00 6.35 -5.53
C ALA A 48 -1.61 7.81 -5.75
N PHE A 49 -0.71 8.38 -4.93
CA PHE A 49 -0.19 9.73 -5.16
C PHE A 49 0.52 9.85 -6.50
N CYS A 50 1.41 8.91 -6.82
CA CYS A 50 2.20 8.91 -8.04
C CYS A 50 1.30 8.84 -9.29
N ALA A 51 0.31 7.94 -9.29
CA ALA A 51 -0.66 7.82 -10.37
C ALA A 51 -1.52 9.08 -10.52
N SER A 52 -2.00 9.65 -9.39
CA SER A 52 -2.79 10.89 -9.41
C SER A 52 -1.98 12.09 -9.96
N ILE A 53 -0.70 12.21 -9.61
CA ILE A 53 0.18 13.26 -10.16
C ILE A 53 0.29 13.09 -11.69
N ALA A 54 0.54 11.87 -12.16
CA ALA A 54 0.70 11.58 -13.59
C ALA A 54 -0.60 11.88 -14.40
N GLN A 55 -1.75 11.50 -13.83
CA GLN A 55 -3.07 11.81 -14.42
C GLN A 55 -3.30 13.33 -14.53
N ASN A 56 -3.00 14.08 -13.45
CA ASN A 56 -3.14 15.53 -13.47
C ASN A 56 -2.08 16.23 -14.34
N TYR A 57 -0.99 15.54 -14.70
CA TYR A 57 -0.04 15.97 -15.72
C TYR A 57 -0.52 15.69 -17.16
N GLY A 58 -1.64 15.00 -17.31
CA GLY A 58 -2.24 14.67 -18.62
C GLY A 58 -1.77 13.36 -19.22
N LEU A 59 -1.17 12.44 -18.43
CA LEU A 59 -0.74 11.14 -18.90
C LEU A 59 -1.84 10.09 -18.66
N ARG A 60 -2.10 9.26 -19.66
CA ARG A 60 -2.89 8.05 -19.50
C ARG A 60 -2.15 7.08 -18.60
N THR A 61 -2.69 6.84 -17.41
CA THR A 61 -1.95 6.24 -16.30
C THR A 61 -2.55 4.92 -15.85
N GLY A 62 -1.75 3.85 -15.86
CA GLY A 62 -2.08 2.57 -15.24
C GLY A 62 -1.61 2.52 -13.78
N LEU A 63 -2.42 1.92 -12.91
CA LEU A 63 -2.10 1.69 -11.50
C LEU A 63 -2.40 0.24 -11.11
N PHE A 64 -1.36 -0.50 -10.71
CA PHE A 64 -1.47 -1.84 -10.14
C PHE A 64 -1.12 -1.82 -8.66
N THR A 65 -2.05 -2.26 -7.81
CA THR A 65 -1.89 -2.29 -6.34
C THR A 65 -2.39 -3.60 -5.73
N SER A 66 -1.92 -3.88 -4.51
CA SER A 66 -2.35 -5.05 -3.73
C SER A 66 -2.20 -4.85 -2.22
N PRO A 67 -3.10 -5.44 -1.41
CA PRO A 67 -4.37 -6.07 -1.80
C PRO A 67 -5.45 -5.04 -2.17
N HIS A 68 -6.57 -5.49 -2.74
CA HIS A 68 -7.79 -4.69 -2.85
C HIS A 68 -8.54 -4.65 -1.50
N LEU A 69 -9.49 -3.72 -1.38
CA LEU A 69 -10.29 -3.56 -0.17
C LEU A 69 -11.67 -4.22 -0.30
N PHE A 70 -12.42 -3.92 -1.36
CA PHE A 70 -13.78 -4.41 -1.57
C PHE A 70 -13.92 -5.30 -2.81
N ARG A 71 -13.25 -4.95 -3.92
CA ARG A 71 -13.37 -5.65 -5.20
C ARG A 71 -12.00 -5.82 -5.85
N ILE A 72 -11.79 -6.99 -6.44
CA ILE A 72 -10.53 -7.30 -7.15
C ILE A 72 -10.20 -6.31 -8.27
N ASN A 73 -11.22 -5.69 -8.88
CA ASN A 73 -11.08 -4.67 -9.92
C ASN A 73 -10.21 -3.48 -9.48
N GLU A 74 -10.24 -3.13 -8.18
CA GLU A 74 -9.44 -2.07 -7.58
C GLU A 74 -7.93 -2.24 -7.76
N ARG A 75 -7.49 -3.48 -8.08
CA ARG A 75 -6.07 -3.75 -8.33
C ARG A 75 -5.58 -3.25 -9.68
N PHE A 76 -6.49 -2.96 -10.61
CA PHE A 76 -6.20 -2.68 -12.01
C PHE A 76 -6.95 -1.42 -12.45
N GLU A 77 -6.33 -0.27 -12.29
CA GLU A 77 -6.96 1.01 -12.65
C GLU A 77 -6.27 1.63 -13.87
N ILE A 78 -7.07 2.26 -14.73
CA ILE A 78 -6.60 3.20 -15.74
C ILE A 78 -7.29 4.54 -15.48
N ASP A 79 -6.51 5.60 -15.32
CA ASP A 79 -6.97 6.96 -15.02
C ASP A 79 -7.93 7.02 -13.82
N GLY A 80 -7.62 6.26 -12.74
CA GLY A 80 -8.41 6.20 -11.51
C GLY A 80 -9.72 5.42 -11.63
N THR A 81 -9.93 4.75 -12.76
CA THR A 81 -11.11 3.91 -12.99
C THR A 81 -10.72 2.43 -12.91
N PRO A 82 -11.29 1.65 -11.97
CA PRO A 82 -11.08 0.21 -11.91
C PRO A 82 -11.54 -0.49 -13.19
N ILE A 83 -10.83 -1.56 -13.57
CA ILE A 83 -11.17 -2.39 -14.72
C ILE A 83 -12.65 -2.87 -14.65
N ALA A 84 -13.37 -2.83 -15.76
CA ALA A 84 -14.74 -3.36 -15.86
C ALA A 84 -14.75 -4.89 -15.73
N ASP A 85 -15.82 -5.47 -15.17
CA ASP A 85 -15.95 -6.92 -14.96
C ASP A 85 -15.80 -7.72 -16.28
N SER A 86 -16.34 -7.22 -17.38
CA SER A 86 -16.22 -7.86 -18.70
C SER A 86 -14.76 -7.93 -19.17
N ALA A 87 -14.03 -6.81 -19.07
CA ALA A 87 -12.61 -6.74 -19.44
C ALA A 87 -11.74 -7.59 -18.49
N LEU A 88 -12.03 -7.55 -17.18
CA LEU A 88 -11.35 -8.39 -16.20
C LEU A 88 -11.49 -9.89 -16.54
N ASN A 89 -12.72 -10.34 -16.85
CA ASN A 89 -12.98 -11.73 -17.18
C ASN A 89 -12.31 -12.16 -18.49
N GLU A 90 -12.35 -11.30 -19.52
CA GLU A 90 -11.68 -11.56 -20.80
C GLU A 90 -10.15 -11.71 -20.61
N LEU A 91 -9.51 -10.72 -19.98
CA LEU A 91 -8.07 -10.75 -19.77
C LEU A 91 -7.64 -11.91 -18.82
N ALA A 92 -8.46 -12.20 -17.81
CA ALA A 92 -8.24 -13.34 -16.92
C ALA A 92 -8.28 -14.68 -17.68
N GLY A 93 -9.19 -14.83 -18.64
CA GLY A 93 -9.26 -16.00 -19.51
C GLY A 93 -7.99 -16.16 -20.37
N ARG A 94 -7.50 -15.08 -20.96
CA ARG A 94 -6.27 -15.09 -21.77
C ARG A 94 -5.04 -15.44 -20.93
N VAL A 95 -4.92 -14.85 -19.74
CA VAL A 95 -3.83 -15.16 -18.79
C VAL A 95 -3.91 -16.61 -18.34
N ALA A 96 -5.11 -17.14 -18.02
CA ALA A 96 -5.29 -18.53 -17.62
C ALA A 96 -4.86 -19.51 -18.74
N THR A 97 -5.28 -19.26 -19.97
CA THR A 97 -4.88 -20.09 -21.14
C THR A 97 -3.35 -20.10 -21.33
N ALA A 98 -2.70 -18.95 -21.18
CA ALA A 98 -1.22 -18.85 -21.26
C ALA A 98 -0.53 -19.60 -20.13
N ILE A 99 -1.05 -19.51 -18.89
CA ILE A 99 -0.56 -20.24 -17.72
C ILE A 99 -0.69 -21.75 -17.93
N ASP A 100 -1.85 -22.24 -18.37
CA ASP A 100 -2.10 -23.65 -18.61
C ASP A 100 -1.11 -24.21 -19.64
N SER A 101 -0.91 -23.52 -20.75
CA SER A 101 0.05 -23.90 -21.78
C SER A 101 1.49 -24.02 -21.25
N ILE A 102 1.95 -23.06 -20.43
CA ILE A 102 3.29 -23.09 -19.83
C ILE A 102 3.39 -24.21 -18.79
N SER A 103 2.36 -24.38 -17.97
CA SER A 103 2.31 -25.41 -16.92
C SER A 103 2.39 -26.82 -17.51
N GLU A 104 1.66 -27.09 -18.60
CA GLU A 104 1.70 -28.35 -19.32
C GLU A 104 3.07 -28.64 -19.95
N GLN A 105 3.70 -27.61 -20.54
CA GLN A 105 4.99 -27.79 -21.22
C GLN A 105 6.18 -27.88 -20.26
N ARG A 106 6.15 -27.17 -19.13
CA ARG A 106 7.33 -27.01 -18.25
C ARG A 106 7.13 -27.55 -16.83
N GLY A 107 5.95 -28.02 -16.46
CA GLY A 107 5.63 -28.45 -15.08
C GLY A 107 5.64 -27.30 -14.07
N GLU A 108 5.48 -26.06 -14.52
CA GLU A 108 5.51 -24.87 -13.68
C GLU A 108 4.18 -24.69 -12.95
N GLN A 109 4.23 -24.19 -11.70
CA GLN A 109 3.06 -23.86 -10.91
C GLN A 109 3.05 -22.37 -10.59
N PHE A 110 2.10 -21.66 -11.19
CA PHE A 110 1.90 -20.22 -10.99
C PHE A 110 1.13 -19.90 -9.72
N GLY A 111 1.36 -18.70 -9.18
CA GLY A 111 0.58 -18.13 -8.08
C GLY A 111 -0.39 -17.04 -8.56
N ALA A 112 -1.40 -16.77 -7.74
CA ALA A 112 -2.42 -15.78 -8.06
C ALA A 112 -1.84 -14.35 -8.27
N PHE A 113 -0.82 -13.96 -7.49
CA PHE A 113 -0.17 -12.66 -7.67
C PHE A 113 0.57 -12.55 -9.02
N GLU A 114 1.17 -13.63 -9.48
CA GLU A 114 1.85 -13.69 -10.78
C GLU A 114 0.85 -13.52 -11.93
N ALA A 115 -0.29 -14.20 -11.84
CA ALA A 115 -1.37 -14.06 -12.82
C ALA A 115 -1.95 -12.63 -12.84
N MET A 116 -2.14 -12.02 -11.67
CA MET A 116 -2.62 -10.64 -11.56
C MET A 116 -1.62 -9.62 -12.10
N PHE A 117 -0.32 -9.82 -11.86
CA PHE A 117 0.72 -8.95 -12.44
C PHE A 117 0.71 -9.01 -13.97
N ALA A 118 0.63 -10.22 -14.55
CA ALA A 118 0.54 -10.39 -16.00
C ALA A 118 -0.73 -9.75 -16.59
N LEU A 119 -1.87 -9.88 -15.89
CA LEU A 119 -3.12 -9.23 -16.28
C LEU A 119 -2.97 -7.70 -16.25
N ALA A 120 -2.33 -7.14 -15.24
CA ALA A 120 -2.07 -5.70 -15.15
C ALA A 120 -1.22 -5.20 -16.35
N CYS A 121 -0.14 -5.92 -16.66
CA CYS A 121 0.70 -5.59 -17.83
C CYS A 121 -0.11 -5.59 -19.13
N LEU A 122 -0.95 -6.62 -19.32
CA LEU A 122 -1.80 -6.75 -20.51
C LEU A 122 -2.85 -5.63 -20.57
N HIS A 123 -3.55 -5.36 -19.47
CA HIS A 123 -4.56 -4.31 -19.39
C HIS A 123 -3.97 -2.92 -19.70
N PHE A 124 -2.80 -2.61 -19.15
CA PHE A 124 -2.16 -1.30 -19.36
C PHE A 124 -1.57 -1.17 -20.77
N GLN A 125 -1.10 -2.27 -21.35
CA GLN A 125 -0.64 -2.28 -22.74
C GLN A 125 -1.80 -2.03 -23.71
N GLU A 126 -2.91 -2.74 -23.55
CA GLU A 126 -4.12 -2.57 -24.38
C GLU A 126 -4.79 -1.21 -24.17
N GLY A 127 -4.74 -0.70 -22.94
CA GLY A 127 -5.19 0.64 -22.60
C GLY A 127 -4.30 1.77 -23.10
N ASP A 128 -3.17 1.47 -23.78
CA ASP A 128 -2.17 2.43 -24.24
C ASP A 128 -1.67 3.38 -23.15
N CYS A 129 -1.45 2.85 -21.93
CA CYS A 129 -0.95 3.65 -20.82
C CYS A 129 0.42 4.25 -21.14
N GLN A 130 0.56 5.54 -20.89
CA GLN A 130 1.79 6.32 -21.12
C GLN A 130 2.69 6.32 -19.87
N PHE A 131 2.10 6.10 -18.71
CA PHE A 131 2.78 5.93 -17.44
C PHE A 131 2.12 4.80 -16.66
N MET A 132 2.93 3.97 -15.99
CA MET A 132 2.43 2.80 -15.27
C MET A 132 3.08 2.71 -13.89
N VAL A 133 2.27 2.60 -12.85
CA VAL A 133 2.71 2.48 -11.46
C VAL A 133 2.42 1.07 -10.97
N PHE A 134 3.45 0.35 -10.54
CA PHE A 134 3.33 -1.02 -10.04
C PHE A 134 3.76 -1.11 -8.58
N GLU A 135 2.85 -1.54 -7.72
CA GLU A 135 3.14 -1.94 -6.35
C GLU A 135 3.63 -3.37 -6.30
N ALA A 136 4.78 -3.61 -5.64
CA ALA A 136 5.28 -4.95 -5.37
C ALA A 136 4.42 -5.68 -4.33
N GLY A 137 4.25 -6.97 -4.51
CA GLY A 137 3.57 -7.82 -3.53
C GLY A 137 4.44 -8.08 -2.29
N ILE A 138 5.63 -8.66 -2.48
CA ILE A 138 6.58 -8.97 -1.40
C ILE A 138 8.01 -8.77 -1.89
N GLY A 139 8.80 -7.99 -1.13
CA GLY A 139 10.21 -7.78 -1.44
C GLY A 139 10.41 -7.00 -2.75
N GLY A 140 11.30 -7.48 -3.61
CA GLY A 140 11.62 -6.89 -4.90
C GLY A 140 12.49 -7.82 -5.75
N ARG A 141 13.42 -8.57 -5.12
CA ARG A 141 14.37 -9.47 -5.80
C ARG A 141 13.70 -10.56 -6.63
N TYR A 142 12.66 -11.14 -6.07
CA TYR A 142 11.93 -12.26 -6.68
C TYR A 142 10.47 -11.91 -6.98
N ASP A 143 10.09 -10.67 -6.75
CA ASP A 143 8.77 -10.16 -7.10
C ASP A 143 8.67 -9.93 -8.62
N PRO A 144 7.53 -10.23 -9.26
CA PRO A 144 7.30 -9.95 -10.68
C PRO A 144 7.61 -8.52 -11.11
N VAL A 145 7.50 -7.52 -10.24
CA VAL A 145 7.84 -6.12 -10.56
C VAL A 145 9.29 -5.93 -11.02
N ARG A 146 10.20 -6.84 -10.67
CA ARG A 146 11.58 -6.83 -11.20
C ARG A 146 11.64 -6.99 -12.71
N LEU A 147 10.68 -7.69 -13.29
CA LEU A 147 10.62 -7.93 -14.74
C LEU A 147 10.20 -6.69 -15.55
N LEU A 148 9.67 -5.67 -14.89
CA LEU A 148 9.46 -4.37 -15.52
C LEU A 148 10.78 -3.77 -16.03
N GLY A 149 11.90 -4.08 -15.37
CA GLY A 149 13.19 -3.47 -15.66
C GLY A 149 13.23 -1.97 -15.39
N SER A 150 12.38 -1.49 -14.49
CA SER A 150 12.21 -0.05 -14.21
C SER A 150 13.51 0.61 -13.74
N HIS A 151 13.89 1.70 -14.38
CA HIS A 151 15.03 2.53 -13.97
C HIS A 151 14.70 3.48 -12.82
N VAL A 152 13.43 3.67 -12.50
CA VAL A 152 12.97 4.54 -11.41
C VAL A 152 12.10 3.74 -10.45
N THR A 153 12.60 3.58 -9.24
CA THR A 153 11.91 2.79 -8.20
C THR A 153 11.95 3.50 -6.85
N THR A 154 11.23 2.96 -5.89
CA THR A 154 11.32 3.41 -4.50
C THR A 154 11.26 2.25 -3.51
N VAL A 155 11.87 2.46 -2.35
CA VAL A 155 11.64 1.69 -1.12
C VAL A 155 11.00 2.64 -0.12
N THR A 156 9.69 2.54 0.05
CA THR A 156 8.91 3.48 0.88
C THR A 156 9.29 3.41 2.35
N SER A 157 9.55 2.21 2.85
CA SER A 157 9.98 1.94 4.22
C SER A 157 10.55 0.52 4.35
N VAL A 158 11.27 0.26 5.45
CA VAL A 158 11.79 -1.07 5.78
C VAL A 158 11.41 -1.41 7.21
N ASP A 159 10.83 -2.60 7.40
CA ASP A 159 10.49 -3.17 8.70
C ASP A 159 10.64 -4.70 8.64
N TYR A 160 10.64 -5.37 9.79
CA TYR A 160 10.63 -6.81 9.86
C TYR A 160 9.30 -7.38 9.39
N GLU A 161 9.28 -7.88 8.17
CA GLU A 161 8.14 -8.54 7.55
C GLU A 161 8.64 -9.71 6.69
N HIS A 162 7.84 -10.74 6.52
CA HIS A 162 8.15 -11.89 5.68
C HIS A 162 9.59 -12.41 5.86
N VAL A 163 10.09 -12.43 7.10
CA VAL A 163 11.49 -12.71 7.45
C VAL A 163 11.99 -14.05 6.93
N GLU A 164 11.11 -15.05 6.82
CA GLU A 164 11.41 -16.36 6.24
C GLU A 164 11.74 -16.29 4.75
N LEU A 165 11.28 -15.25 4.05
CA LEU A 165 11.50 -15.05 2.62
C LEU A 165 12.57 -13.99 2.35
N LEU A 166 12.56 -12.89 3.10
CA LEU A 166 13.39 -11.71 2.85
C LEU A 166 14.68 -11.69 3.68
N GLY A 167 14.74 -12.52 4.74
CA GLY A 167 15.87 -12.59 5.66
C GLY A 167 15.60 -11.92 7.00
N HIS A 168 16.45 -12.24 7.98
CA HIS A 168 16.26 -11.90 9.40
C HIS A 168 16.94 -10.59 9.81
N SER A 169 17.37 -9.74 8.87
CA SER A 169 17.91 -8.41 9.17
C SER A 169 17.33 -7.34 8.24
N LEU A 170 17.28 -6.10 8.70
CA LEU A 170 16.79 -4.97 7.90
C LEU A 170 17.68 -4.72 6.66
N GLU A 171 18.98 -5.02 6.75
CA GLU A 171 19.92 -4.93 5.63
C GLU A 171 19.57 -5.92 4.51
N LEU A 172 19.22 -7.16 4.87
CA LEU A 172 18.77 -8.16 3.89
C LEU A 172 17.44 -7.74 3.25
N ILE A 173 16.49 -7.28 4.06
CA ILE A 173 15.17 -6.85 3.60
C ILE A 173 15.29 -5.64 2.67
N VAL A 174 16.10 -4.63 3.01
CA VAL A 174 16.27 -3.45 2.14
C VAL A 174 17.00 -3.80 0.85
N SER A 175 17.97 -4.71 0.90
CA SER A 175 18.68 -5.19 -0.28
C SER A 175 17.74 -5.92 -1.25
N ASP A 176 16.90 -6.82 -0.71
CA ASP A 176 15.89 -7.51 -1.51
C ASP A 176 14.91 -6.54 -2.19
N LYS A 177 14.37 -5.57 -1.44
CA LYS A 177 13.46 -4.54 -1.97
C LYS A 177 14.13 -3.67 -3.04
N SER A 178 15.41 -3.35 -2.87
CA SER A 178 16.20 -2.56 -3.82
C SER A 178 16.41 -3.26 -5.16
N ASP A 179 16.35 -4.60 -5.19
CA ASP A 179 16.58 -5.40 -6.40
C ASP A 179 15.45 -5.28 -7.44
N ALA A 180 14.35 -4.61 -7.13
CA ALA A 180 13.35 -4.23 -8.11
C ALA A 180 13.87 -3.21 -9.15
N CYS A 181 14.94 -2.46 -8.82
CA CYS A 181 15.52 -1.44 -9.70
C CYS A 181 16.51 -2.04 -10.68
N ALA A 182 16.42 -1.65 -11.94
CA ALA A 182 17.40 -2.00 -12.97
C ALA A 182 18.76 -1.34 -12.71
N SER A 183 19.84 -1.97 -13.23
CA SER A 183 21.18 -1.34 -13.24
C SER A 183 21.14 -0.03 -14.03
N GLY A 184 21.87 0.97 -13.57
CA GLY A 184 21.83 2.34 -14.13
C GLY A 184 20.65 3.18 -13.66
N GLY A 185 19.76 2.60 -12.84
CA GLY A 185 18.56 3.26 -12.33
C GLY A 185 18.79 4.11 -11.07
N VAL A 186 17.69 4.59 -10.51
CA VAL A 186 17.64 5.40 -9.30
C VAL A 186 16.56 4.89 -8.34
N ILE A 187 16.90 4.79 -7.07
CA ILE A 187 15.96 4.42 -6.00
C ILE A 187 15.81 5.60 -5.06
N THR A 188 14.56 5.98 -4.76
CA THR A 188 14.23 6.90 -3.68
C THR A 188 13.84 6.12 -2.44
N TYR A 189 14.53 6.37 -1.32
CA TYR A 189 14.32 5.72 -0.02
C TYR A 189 13.53 6.62 0.90
N GLY A 190 12.50 6.05 1.54
CA GLY A 190 11.74 6.74 2.57
C GLY A 190 12.56 7.02 3.84
N GLU A 191 12.03 7.88 4.70
CA GLU A 191 12.74 8.41 5.87
C GLU A 191 13.24 7.31 6.82
N ASN A 192 12.45 6.26 7.07
CA ASN A 192 12.85 5.19 7.99
C ASN A 192 13.98 4.29 7.46
N CYS A 193 14.34 4.41 6.18
CA CYS A 193 15.51 3.73 5.61
C CYS A 193 16.85 4.41 5.95
N ARG A 194 16.83 5.64 6.48
CA ARG A 194 18.05 6.43 6.77
C ARG A 194 19.06 5.73 7.69
N PRO A 195 18.67 5.00 8.74
CA PRO A 195 19.62 4.25 9.57
C PRO A 195 20.43 3.20 8.77
N LEU A 196 19.88 2.70 7.66
CA LEU A 196 20.52 1.72 6.78
C LEU A 196 21.33 2.36 5.64
N ARG A 197 21.43 3.70 5.60
CA ARG A 197 22.09 4.45 4.51
C ARG A 197 23.47 3.95 4.15
N PRO A 198 24.40 3.67 5.07
CA PRO A 198 25.72 3.16 4.71
C PRO A 198 25.66 1.84 3.93
N HIS A 199 24.83 0.90 4.40
CA HIS A 199 24.62 -0.39 3.74
C HIS A 199 23.97 -0.21 2.35
N ILE A 200 22.92 0.62 2.25
CA ILE A 200 22.22 0.91 1.01
C ILE A 200 23.15 1.50 -0.05
N LEU A 201 23.98 2.48 0.33
CA LEU A 201 24.91 3.12 -0.60
C LEU A 201 25.93 2.13 -1.14
N GLU A 202 26.52 1.27 -0.29
CA GLU A 202 27.48 0.27 -0.73
C GLU A 202 26.82 -0.81 -1.61
N TYR A 203 25.66 -1.31 -1.20
CA TYR A 203 24.90 -2.31 -1.97
C TYR A 203 24.54 -1.80 -3.38
N ASN A 204 24.04 -0.58 -3.48
CA ASN A 204 23.63 0.01 -4.75
C ASN A 204 24.81 0.47 -5.62
N ARG A 205 25.93 0.86 -5.01
CA ARG A 205 27.16 1.18 -5.74
C ARG A 205 27.63 -0.01 -6.58
N ILE A 206 27.63 -1.22 -5.99
CA ILE A 206 28.02 -2.46 -6.70
C ILE A 206 27.07 -2.75 -7.88
N ARG A 207 25.79 -2.39 -7.74
CA ARG A 207 24.75 -2.62 -8.77
C ARG A 207 24.64 -1.48 -9.80
N ASN A 208 25.48 -0.45 -9.69
CA ASN A 208 25.39 0.77 -10.50
C ASN A 208 24.01 1.45 -10.39
N VAL A 209 23.47 1.56 -9.16
CA VAL A 209 22.16 2.18 -8.88
C VAL A 209 22.38 3.40 -7.99
N ARG A 210 21.77 4.53 -8.37
CA ARG A 210 21.81 5.75 -7.57
C ARG A 210 20.80 5.71 -6.44
N SER A 211 21.19 6.07 -5.24
CA SER A 211 20.33 6.20 -4.05
C SER A 211 20.03 7.65 -3.73
N LEU A 212 18.76 7.95 -3.46
CA LEU A 212 18.28 9.25 -2.95
C LEU A 212 17.46 9.00 -1.69
N PHE A 213 17.57 9.87 -0.70
CA PHE A 213 16.90 9.71 0.60
C PHE A 213 15.98 10.90 0.88
N ILE A 214 14.75 10.62 1.24
CA ILE A 214 13.81 11.63 1.76
C ILE A 214 14.39 12.22 3.04
N ARG A 215 14.29 13.53 3.19
CA ARG A 215 14.83 14.39 4.26
C ARG A 215 16.36 14.56 4.27
N ASP A 216 17.09 13.88 3.40
CA ASP A 216 18.53 14.14 3.18
C ASP A 216 18.74 14.86 1.82
N ASP A 217 18.33 14.21 0.74
CA ASP A 217 18.42 14.76 -0.63
C ASP A 217 17.19 15.62 -0.98
N VAL A 218 16.07 15.39 -0.30
CA VAL A 218 14.79 16.11 -0.46
C VAL A 218 14.47 16.85 0.83
N ARG A 219 14.35 18.17 0.75
CA ARG A 219 13.93 18.99 1.89
C ARG A 219 12.41 19.01 1.98
N ILE A 220 11.90 18.66 3.16
CA ILE A 220 10.50 18.78 3.56
C ILE A 220 10.44 19.77 4.73
N ALA A 221 9.57 20.77 4.65
CA ALA A 221 9.41 21.81 5.65
C ALA A 221 7.94 22.26 5.74
N GLY A 222 7.61 23.12 6.71
CA GLY A 222 6.28 23.73 6.84
C GLY A 222 5.14 22.73 7.04
N GLU A 223 5.43 21.57 7.63
CA GLU A 223 4.46 20.50 7.82
C GLU A 223 3.36 20.94 8.78
N THR A 224 2.11 20.88 8.31
CA THR A 224 0.91 21.10 9.12
C THR A 224 -0.05 19.93 8.95
N ALA A 225 -0.88 19.66 9.96
CA ALA A 225 -1.91 18.64 9.87
C ALA A 225 -3.20 19.10 10.54
N THR A 226 -4.31 18.84 9.85
CA THR A 226 -5.68 19.15 10.32
C THR A 226 -6.60 17.97 9.95
N ALA A 227 -7.83 18.01 10.43
CA ALA A 227 -8.87 17.05 10.03
C ALA A 227 -9.24 17.14 8.53
N ALA A 228 -8.89 18.23 7.84
CA ALA A 228 -9.12 18.42 6.41
C ALA A 228 -7.98 17.89 5.51
N GLY A 229 -6.84 17.51 6.11
CA GLY A 229 -5.65 17.06 5.41
C GLY A 229 -4.38 17.65 6.01
N GLN A 230 -3.32 17.60 5.24
CA GLN A 230 -1.99 18.06 5.62
C GLN A 230 -1.42 18.98 4.55
N SER A 231 -0.46 19.82 4.92
CA SER A 231 0.33 20.57 3.94
C SER A 231 1.81 20.53 4.28
N PHE A 232 2.65 20.70 3.26
CA PHE A 232 4.10 20.76 3.41
C PHE A 232 4.76 21.50 2.25
N ASP A 233 6.00 21.93 2.45
CA ASP A 233 6.88 22.46 1.43
C ASP A 233 7.84 21.36 0.96
N PHE A 234 8.05 21.27 -0.35
CA PHE A 234 8.95 20.31 -0.99
C PHE A 234 10.04 21.04 -1.77
N THR A 235 11.31 20.65 -1.57
CA THR A 235 12.43 21.17 -2.37
C THR A 235 13.36 20.03 -2.80
N PHE A 236 13.62 19.92 -4.09
CA PHE A 236 14.61 19.01 -4.67
C PHE A 236 15.29 19.62 -5.89
N GLY A 237 16.58 19.94 -5.78
CA GLY A 237 17.32 20.64 -6.86
C GLY A 237 16.69 21.99 -7.19
N ALA A 238 16.26 22.15 -8.43
CA ALA A 238 15.58 23.37 -8.91
C ALA A 238 14.05 23.35 -8.66
N TYR A 239 13.50 22.24 -8.19
CA TYR A 239 12.06 22.13 -7.90
C TYR A 239 11.78 22.61 -6.49
N GLU A 240 10.95 23.63 -6.37
CA GLU A 240 10.52 24.22 -5.11
C GLU A 240 9.00 24.41 -5.15
N PHE A 241 8.28 23.58 -4.39
CA PHE A 241 6.83 23.63 -4.29
C PHE A 241 6.44 24.00 -2.86
N ARG A 242 5.69 25.08 -2.69
CA ARG A 242 5.25 25.59 -1.38
C ARG A 242 3.83 25.19 -1.09
N ALA A 243 3.51 24.96 0.18
CA ALA A 243 2.15 24.68 0.68
C ALA A 243 1.41 23.64 -0.20
N LEU A 244 2.02 22.45 -0.38
CA LEU A 244 1.38 21.34 -1.06
C LEU A 244 0.35 20.67 -0.14
N ASP A 245 -0.92 20.71 -0.53
CA ASP A 245 -2.00 20.06 0.22
C ASP A 245 -2.03 18.56 -0.10
N VAL A 246 -2.09 17.73 0.95
CA VAL A 246 -2.22 16.27 0.89
C VAL A 246 -3.58 15.84 1.43
N ALA A 247 -4.39 15.22 0.59
CA ALA A 247 -5.76 14.83 0.97
C ALA A 247 -5.81 13.66 1.97
N LEU A 248 -4.77 12.81 2.00
CA LEU A 248 -4.73 11.66 2.91
C LEU A 248 -4.25 12.08 4.31
N SER A 249 -4.87 11.51 5.34
CA SER A 249 -4.59 11.82 6.74
C SER A 249 -3.41 11.02 7.31
N GLY A 250 -2.68 11.61 8.26
CA GLY A 250 -1.55 10.99 8.98
C GLY A 250 -0.19 11.52 8.54
N GLY A 251 0.69 11.94 9.48
CA GLY A 251 2.00 12.56 9.21
C GLY A 251 2.90 11.76 8.25
N PHE A 252 2.78 10.44 8.27
CA PHE A 252 3.48 9.55 7.34
C PHE A 252 3.10 9.74 5.86
N GLN A 253 1.94 10.34 5.57
CA GLN A 253 1.51 10.61 4.20
C GLN A 253 2.32 11.72 3.53
N VAL A 254 2.90 12.63 4.29
CA VAL A 254 3.84 13.63 3.76
C VAL A 254 5.07 12.95 3.15
N ASN A 255 5.64 11.94 3.83
CA ASN A 255 6.75 11.16 3.28
C ASN A 255 6.33 10.38 2.03
N ASN A 256 5.15 9.74 2.05
CA ASN A 256 4.63 9.01 0.88
C ASN A 256 4.40 9.94 -0.32
N ALA A 257 3.85 11.14 -0.08
CA ALA A 257 3.66 12.17 -1.10
C ALA A 257 4.98 12.66 -1.68
N ALA A 258 5.98 12.94 -0.82
CA ALA A 258 7.30 13.36 -1.26
C ALA A 258 8.01 12.29 -2.10
N ILE A 259 7.88 11.00 -1.73
CA ILE A 259 8.39 9.87 -2.51
C ILE A 259 7.69 9.82 -3.88
N ALA A 260 6.36 9.98 -3.91
CA ALA A 260 5.58 9.95 -5.15
C ALA A 260 5.99 11.09 -6.10
N ILE A 261 6.20 12.31 -5.59
CA ILE A 261 6.75 13.43 -6.34
C ILE A 261 8.11 13.03 -6.93
N MET A 262 9.02 12.50 -6.11
CA MET A 262 10.35 12.07 -6.56
C MET A 262 10.28 11.01 -7.65
N LEU A 263 9.41 10.00 -7.52
CA LEU A 263 9.22 8.97 -8.55
C LEU A 263 8.81 9.61 -9.88
N PHE A 264 7.80 10.49 -9.86
CA PHE A 264 7.32 11.12 -11.07
C PHE A 264 8.37 12.06 -11.70
N LEU A 265 9.04 12.91 -10.91
CA LEU A 265 10.12 13.78 -11.38
C LEU A 265 11.29 13.00 -12.00
N ARG A 266 11.68 11.90 -11.36
CA ARG A 266 12.80 11.08 -11.86
C ARG A 266 12.41 10.33 -13.12
N TRP A 267 11.20 9.79 -13.20
CA TRP A 267 10.69 9.17 -14.40
C TRP A 267 10.56 10.17 -15.56
N LEU A 268 9.96 11.33 -15.34
CA LEU A 268 9.81 12.38 -16.34
C LEU A 268 11.18 12.78 -16.93
N LYS A 269 12.16 12.98 -16.06
CA LYS A 269 13.53 13.29 -16.49
C LYS A 269 14.19 12.16 -17.29
N HIS A 270 13.88 10.90 -16.96
CA HIS A 270 14.45 9.72 -17.62
C HIS A 270 13.78 9.44 -18.97
N ALA A 271 12.46 9.36 -18.99
CA ALA A 271 11.69 8.95 -20.16
C ALA A 271 11.39 10.10 -21.13
N ARG A 272 11.35 11.36 -20.63
CA ARG A 272 10.94 12.54 -21.40
C ARG A 272 11.84 13.75 -21.13
N PRO A 273 13.16 13.67 -21.38
CA PRO A 273 14.13 14.68 -20.94
C PRO A 273 13.93 16.07 -21.59
N SER A 274 13.26 16.13 -22.73
CA SER A 274 13.00 17.37 -23.49
C SER A 274 11.61 17.96 -23.23
N GLU A 275 10.79 17.33 -22.38
CA GLU A 275 9.44 17.81 -22.11
C GLU A 275 9.46 19.04 -21.20
N SER A 276 8.57 19.99 -21.48
CA SER A 276 8.41 21.19 -20.63
C SER A 276 7.90 20.79 -19.25
N THR A 277 8.44 21.42 -18.21
CA THR A 277 7.99 21.25 -16.83
C THR A 277 7.07 22.37 -16.36
N ALA A 278 6.54 23.19 -17.29
CA ALA A 278 5.73 24.36 -16.95
C ALA A 278 4.48 24.00 -16.12
N ASP A 279 3.81 22.88 -16.45
CA ASP A 279 2.59 22.44 -15.78
C ASP A 279 2.83 21.48 -14.60
N LEU A 280 4.10 21.20 -14.30
CA LEU A 280 4.48 20.17 -13.33
C LEU A 280 4.03 20.52 -11.90
N GLU A 281 4.19 21.77 -11.45
CA GLU A 281 3.75 22.18 -10.12
C GLU A 281 2.23 22.07 -10.00
N ALA A 282 1.48 22.49 -11.01
CA ALA A 282 0.02 22.39 -11.03
C ALA A 282 -0.42 20.92 -10.96
N ALA A 283 0.25 20.03 -11.70
CA ALA A 283 -0.01 18.60 -11.69
C ALA A 283 0.30 17.95 -10.33
N VAL A 284 1.44 18.27 -9.72
CA VAL A 284 1.80 17.81 -8.39
C VAL A 284 0.78 18.27 -7.36
N ARG A 285 0.46 19.55 -7.33
CA ARG A 285 -0.51 20.13 -6.40
C ARG A 285 -1.89 19.50 -6.53
N SER A 286 -2.41 19.43 -7.74
CA SER A 286 -3.71 18.82 -8.02
C SER A 286 -3.71 17.32 -7.74
N GLY A 287 -2.66 16.62 -8.12
CA GLY A 287 -2.50 15.19 -7.90
C GLY A 287 -2.54 14.83 -6.42
N LEU A 288 -1.79 15.51 -5.57
CA LEU A 288 -1.78 15.26 -4.12
C LEU A 288 -3.13 15.57 -3.47
N ARG A 289 -3.78 16.65 -3.90
CA ARG A 289 -5.08 17.09 -3.39
C ARG A 289 -6.22 16.18 -3.82
N ASN A 290 -6.17 15.63 -5.03
CA ASN A 290 -7.22 14.79 -5.61
C ASN A 290 -7.08 13.31 -5.27
N THR A 291 -5.94 12.88 -4.71
CA THR A 291 -5.69 11.49 -4.37
C THR A 291 -6.75 10.95 -3.40
N ARG A 292 -7.29 9.78 -3.73
CA ARG A 292 -8.21 8.99 -2.89
C ARG A 292 -7.57 7.64 -2.64
N TRP A 293 -7.43 7.27 -1.37
CA TRP A 293 -6.88 5.96 -0.99
C TRP A 293 -7.57 5.47 0.29
N PRO A 294 -8.60 4.65 0.15
CA PRO A 294 -9.41 4.19 1.29
C PRO A 294 -8.60 3.39 2.32
N GLY A 295 -9.12 3.30 3.55
CA GLY A 295 -8.55 2.49 4.63
C GLY A 295 -7.31 3.07 5.30
N ARG A 296 -6.97 4.35 5.08
CA ARG A 296 -5.84 5.04 5.75
C ARG A 296 -6.34 6.21 6.57
N LEU A 297 -6.54 6.01 7.86
CA LEU A 297 -7.22 6.97 8.75
C LEU A 297 -8.48 7.55 8.10
N GLU A 298 -9.23 6.68 7.43
CA GLU A 298 -10.41 7.04 6.67
C GLU A 298 -11.60 7.30 7.60
N THR A 299 -12.23 8.45 7.48
CA THR A 299 -13.49 8.74 8.16
C THR A 299 -14.65 8.11 7.37
N ILE A 300 -15.28 7.08 7.93
CA ILE A 300 -16.42 6.36 7.33
C ILE A 300 -17.78 6.75 7.95
N GLY A 301 -17.79 7.44 9.09
CA GLY A 301 -18.98 7.93 9.78
C GLY A 301 -18.70 9.23 10.51
N ARG A 302 -19.71 10.12 10.58
CA ARG A 302 -19.58 11.40 11.27
C ARG A 302 -20.35 11.47 12.61
N HIS A 303 -21.37 10.63 12.77
CA HIS A 303 -22.22 10.57 13.97
C HIS A 303 -22.56 9.13 14.32
N PRO A 304 -21.77 8.48 15.19
CA PRO A 304 -20.51 8.93 15.81
C PRO A 304 -19.37 9.06 14.81
N LEU A 305 -18.38 9.93 15.09
CA LEU A 305 -17.17 9.98 14.30
C LEU A 305 -16.50 8.59 14.31
N THR A 306 -16.39 7.98 13.14
CA THR A 306 -15.83 6.64 12.96
C THR A 306 -14.68 6.70 11.98
N VAL A 307 -13.50 6.29 12.43
CA VAL A 307 -12.26 6.27 11.65
C VAL A 307 -11.74 4.84 11.56
N ILE A 308 -11.35 4.40 10.36
CA ILE A 308 -10.74 3.10 10.13
C ILE A 308 -9.30 3.23 9.67
N ASP A 309 -8.45 2.25 10.01
CA ASP A 309 -7.10 2.10 9.48
C ASP A 309 -6.77 0.62 9.24
N VAL A 310 -6.21 0.30 8.06
CA VAL A 310 -5.87 -1.07 7.67
C VAL A 310 -4.44 -1.48 8.03
N GLY A 311 -3.73 -0.68 8.81
CA GLY A 311 -2.41 -1.00 9.33
C GLY A 311 -2.42 -2.31 10.12
N HIS A 312 -1.44 -3.18 9.82
CA HIS A 312 -1.38 -4.53 10.35
C HIS A 312 0.03 -4.92 10.85
N THR A 313 0.96 -3.97 10.86
CA THR A 313 2.27 -4.09 11.49
C THR A 313 2.33 -3.19 12.72
N PRO A 314 3.10 -3.53 13.76
CA PRO A 314 3.25 -2.67 14.94
C PRO A 314 3.70 -1.25 14.61
N ASP A 315 4.61 -1.08 13.63
CA ASP A 315 5.06 0.24 13.19
C ASP A 315 3.94 1.01 12.45
N GLY A 316 3.26 0.38 11.50
CA GLY A 316 2.14 1.00 10.78
C GLY A 316 1.02 1.45 11.73
N ILE A 317 0.73 0.64 12.76
CA ILE A 317 -0.25 0.98 13.81
C ILE A 317 0.22 2.19 14.64
N ARG A 318 1.49 2.22 15.07
CA ARG A 318 2.02 3.37 15.82
C ARG A 318 1.95 4.66 14.99
N GLN A 319 2.26 4.59 13.71
CA GLN A 319 2.15 5.74 12.80
C GLN A 319 0.70 6.20 12.62
N ALA A 320 -0.24 5.27 12.43
CA ALA A 320 -1.67 5.58 12.34
C ALA A 320 -2.19 6.21 13.64
N LEU A 321 -1.82 5.69 14.82
CA LEU A 321 -2.18 6.28 16.13
C LEU A 321 -1.58 7.68 16.33
N ALA A 322 -0.33 7.90 15.89
CA ALA A 322 0.27 9.22 15.92
C ALA A 322 -0.52 10.22 15.04
N GLY A 323 -0.93 9.79 13.85
CA GLY A 323 -1.80 10.57 12.97
C GLY A 323 -3.19 10.84 13.58
N LEU A 324 -3.83 9.81 14.14
CA LEU A 324 -5.12 9.95 14.83
C LEU A 324 -5.03 10.98 15.97
N LYS A 325 -3.96 10.87 16.78
CA LYS A 325 -3.68 11.80 17.89
C LYS A 325 -3.47 13.23 17.40
N GLN A 326 -2.71 13.41 16.34
CA GLN A 326 -2.39 14.72 15.77
C GLN A 326 -3.65 15.42 15.23
N ILE A 327 -4.54 14.66 14.58
CA ILE A 327 -5.73 15.22 13.91
C ILE A 327 -6.90 15.42 14.89
N TYR A 328 -7.15 14.43 15.75
CA TYR A 328 -8.37 14.37 16.56
C TYR A 328 -8.12 14.36 18.07
N GLY A 329 -6.87 14.22 18.54
CA GLY A 329 -6.55 13.90 19.93
C GLY A 329 -6.94 12.47 20.31
N MET A 330 -6.48 12.01 21.49
CA MET A 330 -6.69 10.62 21.94
C MET A 330 -7.83 10.43 22.95
N ARG A 331 -8.59 11.49 23.26
CA ARG A 331 -9.69 11.37 24.23
C ARG A 331 -10.96 10.84 23.57
N ASP A 332 -11.78 10.13 24.35
CA ASP A 332 -13.14 9.74 24.00
C ASP A 332 -13.24 8.80 22.78
N TRP A 333 -12.25 7.92 22.60
CA TRP A 333 -12.27 6.89 21.58
C TRP A 333 -12.65 5.53 22.16
N ILE A 334 -13.47 4.78 21.41
CA ILE A 334 -13.67 3.34 21.54
C ILE A 334 -12.81 2.69 20.47
N LEU A 335 -11.93 1.78 20.86
CA LEU A 335 -11.18 0.95 19.91
C LEU A 335 -12.00 -0.29 19.56
N VAL A 336 -12.21 -0.54 18.28
CA VAL A 336 -12.62 -1.85 17.75
C VAL A 336 -11.42 -2.51 17.13
N ALA A 337 -10.97 -3.63 17.67
CA ALA A 337 -9.76 -4.30 17.25
C ALA A 337 -10.00 -5.75 16.84
N GLY A 338 -9.38 -6.18 15.74
CA GLY A 338 -9.31 -7.56 15.31
C GLY A 338 -8.01 -7.83 14.59
N VAL A 339 -7.46 -9.01 14.78
CA VAL A 339 -6.15 -9.40 14.22
C VAL A 339 -6.31 -10.70 13.45
N SER A 340 -5.68 -10.80 12.28
CA SER A 340 -5.69 -12.04 11.51
C SER A 340 -4.93 -13.15 12.22
N SER A 341 -5.31 -14.41 11.99
CA SER A 341 -4.73 -15.59 12.64
C SER A 341 -3.23 -15.79 12.37
N ASP A 342 -2.71 -15.18 11.30
CA ASP A 342 -1.29 -15.20 10.92
C ASP A 342 -0.45 -14.08 11.56
N LYS A 343 -1.05 -13.24 12.41
CA LYS A 343 -0.38 -12.09 13.05
C LYS A 343 -0.18 -12.30 14.55
N LYS A 344 0.81 -11.64 15.11
CA LYS A 344 1.16 -11.73 16.53
C LYS A 344 0.27 -10.80 17.35
N ALA A 345 -0.80 -11.32 17.92
CA ALA A 345 -1.78 -10.57 18.70
C ALA A 345 -1.14 -9.73 19.82
N VAL A 346 -0.10 -10.23 20.49
CA VAL A 346 0.59 -9.55 21.60
C VAL A 346 1.29 -8.27 21.12
N GLU A 347 1.98 -8.33 19.98
CA GLU A 347 2.70 -7.16 19.42
C GLU A 347 1.72 -6.06 18.98
N ILE A 348 0.60 -6.47 18.37
CA ILE A 348 -0.49 -5.56 17.96
C ILE A 348 -1.17 -4.93 19.16
N ALA A 349 -1.49 -5.75 20.19
CA ALA A 349 -2.08 -5.26 21.42
C ALA A 349 -1.18 -4.25 22.15
N GLY A 350 0.13 -4.53 22.23
CA GLY A 350 1.11 -3.61 22.80
C GLY A 350 1.17 -2.24 22.10
N ALA A 351 0.89 -2.21 20.79
CA ALA A 351 0.84 -0.96 20.04
C ALA A 351 -0.49 -0.21 20.21
N LEU A 352 -1.64 -0.93 20.28
CA LEU A 352 -2.98 -0.33 20.29
C LEU A 352 -3.48 -0.01 21.70
N ALA A 353 -3.42 -0.96 22.63
CA ALA A 353 -4.13 -0.89 23.91
C ALA A 353 -3.82 0.34 24.78
N PRO A 354 -2.54 0.82 24.88
CA PRO A 354 -2.23 1.94 25.77
C PRO A 354 -2.95 3.25 25.44
N GLY A 355 -3.50 3.38 24.23
CA GLY A 355 -4.20 4.59 23.78
C GLY A 355 -5.68 4.65 24.12
N PHE A 356 -6.28 3.57 24.70
CA PHE A 356 -7.73 3.43 24.80
C PHE A 356 -8.17 2.90 26.15
N ASP A 357 -9.22 3.50 26.72
CA ASP A 357 -9.87 3.05 27.96
C ASP A 357 -11.03 2.08 27.71
N THR A 358 -11.52 1.99 26.49
CA THR A 358 -12.61 1.11 26.07
C THR A 358 -12.22 0.43 24.76
N ILE A 359 -12.17 -0.90 24.79
CA ILE A 359 -11.70 -1.76 23.71
C ILE A 359 -12.73 -2.86 23.44
N ILE A 360 -13.09 -3.05 22.18
CA ILE A 360 -13.92 -4.16 21.70
C ILE A 360 -13.02 -5.04 20.83
N CYS A 361 -12.71 -6.25 21.30
CA CYS A 361 -12.00 -7.25 20.52
C CYS A 361 -12.99 -8.08 19.72
N THR A 362 -12.75 -8.25 18.42
CA THR A 362 -13.66 -8.95 17.50
C THR A 362 -12.92 -9.84 16.53
N SER A 363 -13.66 -10.67 15.82
CA SER A 363 -13.19 -11.51 14.73
C SER A 363 -13.78 -11.06 13.41
N ALA A 364 -12.93 -10.86 12.39
CA ALA A 364 -13.37 -10.71 11.01
C ALA A 364 -13.78 -12.07 10.44
N HIS A 365 -14.60 -12.10 9.39
CA HIS A 365 -14.99 -13.35 8.70
C HIS A 365 -13.80 -13.96 7.94
N HIS A 366 -12.92 -13.11 7.39
CA HIS A 366 -11.74 -13.54 6.64
C HIS A 366 -10.52 -13.61 7.55
N LYS A 367 -9.78 -14.73 7.48
CA LYS A 367 -8.55 -15.00 8.27
C LYS A 367 -8.69 -14.64 9.74
N CYS A 368 -9.79 -15.01 10.33
CA CYS A 368 -10.14 -14.67 11.70
C CYS A 368 -9.10 -15.17 12.72
N GLY A 369 -8.67 -14.26 13.58
CA GLY A 369 -7.99 -14.59 14.84
C GLY A 369 -9.00 -14.72 15.98
N ASP A 370 -8.62 -15.40 17.05
CA ASP A 370 -9.47 -15.57 18.23
C ASP A 370 -9.58 -14.23 19.00
N PRO A 371 -10.77 -13.63 19.13
CA PRO A 371 -10.95 -12.38 19.86
C PRO A 371 -10.65 -12.53 21.36
N ALA A 372 -10.74 -13.74 21.94
CA ALA A 372 -10.39 -13.97 23.35
C ALA A 372 -8.88 -13.88 23.57
N VAL A 373 -8.07 -14.39 22.64
CA VAL A 373 -6.60 -14.26 22.67
C VAL A 373 -6.19 -12.79 22.55
N LEU A 374 -6.82 -12.05 21.64
CA LEU A 374 -6.57 -10.62 21.48
C LEU A 374 -6.98 -9.86 22.75
N ALA A 375 -8.14 -10.15 23.33
CA ALA A 375 -8.62 -9.49 24.54
C ALA A 375 -7.70 -9.74 25.75
N ALA A 376 -7.16 -10.95 25.88
CA ALA A 376 -6.15 -11.25 26.90
C ALA A 376 -4.88 -10.42 26.72
N ALA A 377 -4.39 -10.30 25.48
CA ALA A 377 -3.23 -9.48 25.14
C ALA A 377 -3.49 -7.97 25.39
N MET A 378 -4.70 -7.47 25.08
CA MET A 378 -5.09 -6.07 25.34
C MET A 378 -5.12 -5.77 26.85
N ARG A 379 -5.72 -6.65 27.67
CA ARG A 379 -5.72 -6.52 29.14
C ARG A 379 -4.31 -6.57 29.73
N GLY A 380 -3.43 -7.42 29.16
CA GLY A 380 -2.02 -7.47 29.57
C GLY A 380 -1.25 -6.20 29.24
N SER A 381 -1.61 -5.52 28.15
CA SER A 381 -0.96 -4.27 27.70
C SER A 381 -1.59 -3.01 28.32
N ASN A 382 -2.85 -3.06 28.73
CA ASN A 382 -3.55 -1.98 29.43
C ASN A 382 -4.55 -2.57 30.43
N PRO A 383 -4.14 -2.82 31.69
CA PRO A 383 -4.99 -3.44 32.70
C PRO A 383 -6.20 -2.59 33.13
N ASP A 384 -6.13 -1.27 32.95
CA ASP A 384 -7.19 -0.32 33.34
C ASP A 384 -8.28 -0.18 32.26
N ALA A 385 -8.06 -0.72 31.07
CA ALA A 385 -9.03 -0.64 29.99
C ALA A 385 -10.20 -1.59 30.20
N ARG A 386 -11.41 -1.11 29.92
CA ARG A 386 -12.58 -1.96 29.75
C ARG A 386 -12.47 -2.71 28.42
N VAL A 387 -12.28 -4.04 28.48
CA VAL A 387 -12.13 -4.89 27.29
C VAL A 387 -13.31 -5.84 27.16
N GLU A 388 -14.10 -5.62 26.12
CA GLU A 388 -15.23 -6.46 25.69
C GLU A 388 -14.81 -7.38 24.53
N THR A 389 -15.55 -8.46 24.32
CA THR A 389 -15.35 -9.37 23.18
C THR A 389 -16.65 -9.58 22.43
N THR A 390 -16.56 -9.66 21.11
CA THR A 390 -17.67 -10.03 20.22
C THR A 390 -17.21 -11.12 19.27
N ALA A 391 -18.13 -12.00 18.87
CA ALA A 391 -17.81 -13.11 18.00
C ALA A 391 -17.72 -12.70 16.53
N THR A 392 -18.40 -11.64 16.12
CA THR A 392 -18.44 -11.17 14.73
C THR A 392 -18.30 -9.66 14.61
N ILE A 393 -17.97 -9.22 13.41
CA ILE A 393 -17.79 -7.82 13.09
C ILE A 393 -19.11 -7.03 13.19
N GLU A 394 -20.25 -7.66 12.88
CA GLU A 394 -21.59 -7.06 12.99
C GLU A 394 -21.95 -6.78 14.45
N GLN A 395 -21.62 -7.72 15.34
CA GLN A 395 -21.80 -7.53 16.79
C GLN A 395 -20.92 -6.41 17.32
N ALA A 396 -19.65 -6.34 16.85
CA ALA A 396 -18.74 -5.27 17.22
C ALA A 396 -19.23 -3.90 16.73
N PHE A 397 -19.77 -3.84 15.52
CA PHE A 397 -20.39 -2.63 14.97
C PHE A 397 -21.56 -2.20 15.87
N GLY A 398 -22.55 -3.06 16.14
CA GLY A 398 -23.71 -2.75 16.97
C GLY A 398 -23.31 -2.29 18.38
N LEU A 399 -22.39 -3.01 19.04
CA LEU A 399 -21.91 -2.66 20.38
C LEU A 399 -21.17 -1.31 20.38
N SER A 400 -20.30 -1.07 19.40
CA SER A 400 -19.55 0.20 19.30
C SER A 400 -20.48 1.39 19.08
N GLN A 401 -21.52 1.27 18.24
CA GLN A 401 -22.54 2.31 18.05
C GLN A 401 -23.31 2.60 19.33
N THR A 402 -23.71 1.57 20.06
CA THR A 402 -24.43 1.69 21.34
C THR A 402 -23.59 2.42 22.39
N LEU A 403 -22.33 2.01 22.55
CA LEU A 403 -21.41 2.63 23.51
C LEU A 403 -21.05 4.07 23.10
N ALA A 404 -20.84 4.32 21.82
CA ALA A 404 -20.53 5.65 21.32
C ALA A 404 -21.69 6.62 21.56
N GLY A 405 -22.93 6.19 21.29
CA GLY A 405 -24.13 7.01 21.54
C GLY A 405 -24.34 7.31 23.03
N SER A 406 -24.23 6.30 23.91
CA SER A 406 -24.44 6.47 25.35
C SER A 406 -23.35 7.29 26.05
N LEU A 407 -22.11 7.27 25.53
CA LEU A 407 -20.96 7.91 26.15
C LEU A 407 -20.48 9.16 25.39
N SER A 408 -21.16 9.56 24.32
CA SER A 408 -20.75 10.65 23.41
C SER A 408 -19.32 10.47 22.89
N ARG A 409 -18.95 9.23 22.48
CA ARG A 409 -17.61 8.84 22.09
C ARG A 409 -17.46 8.65 20.57
N ARG A 410 -16.23 8.54 20.14
CA ARG A 410 -15.80 8.30 18.78
C ARG A 410 -15.34 6.84 18.63
N ILE A 411 -15.32 6.30 17.41
CA ILE A 411 -14.94 4.92 17.12
C ILE A 411 -13.70 4.91 16.26
N TYR A 412 -12.67 4.16 16.69
CA TYR A 412 -11.50 3.86 15.90
C TYR A 412 -11.41 2.36 15.66
N VAL A 413 -11.28 1.94 14.39
CA VAL A 413 -11.23 0.54 13.99
C VAL A 413 -9.86 0.23 13.41
N ALA A 414 -9.14 -0.72 14.01
CA ALA A 414 -7.75 -1.03 13.64
C ALA A 414 -7.36 -2.48 14.00
N GLY A 415 -6.11 -2.82 13.71
CA GLY A 415 -5.50 -4.11 14.01
C GLY A 415 -5.30 -5.01 12.79
N GLY A 416 -5.91 -4.69 11.66
CA GLY A 416 -5.69 -5.41 10.41
C GLY A 416 -6.67 -5.04 9.31
N LEU A 417 -6.29 -5.41 8.08
CA LEU A 417 -7.05 -5.15 6.86
C LEU A 417 -8.50 -5.63 6.98
N PHE A 418 -8.68 -6.91 7.30
CA PHE A 418 -10.01 -7.55 7.28
C PHE A 418 -10.96 -6.90 8.28
N THR A 419 -10.51 -6.67 9.51
CA THR A 419 -11.32 -6.01 10.55
C THR A 419 -11.77 -4.61 10.12
N ALA A 420 -10.87 -3.80 9.60
CA ALA A 420 -11.19 -2.44 9.20
C ALA A 420 -12.16 -2.41 8.01
N ILE A 421 -11.94 -3.25 6.99
CA ILE A 421 -12.75 -3.25 5.77
C ILE A 421 -14.09 -3.94 5.97
N GLU A 422 -14.15 -5.04 6.70
CA GLU A 422 -15.43 -5.69 7.04
C GLU A 422 -16.29 -4.78 7.92
N PHE A 423 -15.69 -4.07 8.88
CA PHE A 423 -16.42 -3.07 9.66
C PHE A 423 -16.96 -1.94 8.76
N ALA A 424 -16.15 -1.46 7.80
CA ALA A 424 -16.59 -0.44 6.85
C ALA A 424 -17.70 -0.95 5.92
N ALA A 425 -17.67 -2.24 5.52
CA ALA A 425 -18.73 -2.87 4.74
C ALA A 425 -20.05 -2.89 5.53
N VAL A 426 -20.01 -3.36 6.79
CA VAL A 426 -21.20 -3.36 7.67
C VAL A 426 -21.74 -1.94 7.87
N ALA A 427 -20.88 -0.95 8.09
CA ALA A 427 -21.27 0.46 8.24
C ALA A 427 -21.95 1.03 6.97
N ARG A 428 -21.65 0.48 5.79
CA ARG A 428 -22.26 0.82 4.49
C ARG A 428 -23.48 -0.03 4.14
N GLY A 429 -23.90 -0.93 5.04
CA GLY A 429 -25.02 -1.86 4.80
C GLY A 429 -24.71 -3.00 3.83
N LEU A 430 -23.41 -3.30 3.62
CA LEU A 430 -22.96 -4.42 2.79
C LEU A 430 -22.76 -5.68 3.66
N ASP A 431 -22.95 -6.84 3.05
CA ASP A 431 -22.66 -8.12 3.70
C ASP A 431 -21.13 -8.39 3.69
N ALA A 432 -20.51 -8.29 4.86
CA ALA A 432 -19.08 -8.49 5.01
C ALA A 432 -18.57 -9.88 4.59
N LYS A 433 -19.46 -10.90 4.64
CA LYS A 433 -19.12 -12.28 4.23
C LYS A 433 -18.95 -12.43 2.71
N GLN A 434 -19.53 -11.51 1.92
CA GLN A 434 -19.45 -11.55 0.47
C GLN A 434 -18.21 -10.86 -0.07
N LEU A 435 -17.39 -10.23 0.78
CA LEU A 435 -16.12 -9.67 0.38
C LEU A 435 -15.16 -10.82 -0.02
N ALA A 436 -14.59 -10.72 -1.21
CA ALA A 436 -13.65 -11.71 -1.73
C ALA A 436 -12.24 -11.10 -1.74
N PHE A 437 -11.41 -11.46 -0.79
CA PHE A 437 -10.04 -10.95 -0.72
C PHE A 437 -9.03 -11.79 -1.52
N PHE A 438 -9.22 -13.11 -1.60
CA PHE A 438 -8.45 -14.10 -2.41
C PHE A 438 -9.22 -15.41 -2.52
#